data_dfc9e67c86effc1c6096e665a995d956
#
_entry.id   dfc9e67c86effc1c6096e665a995d956
#
_cell.length_a   1.000
_cell.length_b   1.000
_cell.length_c   1.000
_cell.angle_alpha   90.00
_cell.angle_beta   90.00
_cell.angle_gamma   90.00
#
_symmetry.space_group_name_H-M   'P 1'
#
loop_
_entity.id
_entity.type
_entity.pdbx_description
1 polymer ?
#
loop_
_entity_poly.entity_id
_entity_poly.type
_entity_poly.pdbx_seq_one_letter_code
_entity_poly.pdbx_strand_id
1 'polypeptide(L)'
;MPAERLEMRRVREILRYRFEQGLGHKSIAVRVGTAPSTVRETLRRAAVAGLSWPLGDDVSDSVLEAALYKAAGTKIGHRRAPEPDWAQVHRELKRKHMTLQILWDEYIGLHPDGYRYSRYCDLYRGWALKLPVTMRQDHAAGDKLFVDYAGDTVTVVVDRLSGRTRQAHLFVAVMGASSLSYAHARWSETLPDWIECHIQALEFFGGAPALLVPDNAKVAIIKACHFEPQVNRTYCAMAAHYGSAVLPTRPRRPRDKAKVEAAVRIVERWLLGRLRHRTFYSLAEVNVAIADLLHDLNDRRVLRRVGVTRRQLFEELDRTALRPLPVERYVFAEWRIRRAGLDYHVEIERHYYSVPYRFAREQVEARITANTCVFH
;
A
#
# COMPACT_ATOMS: atom_id res chain seq x y z
N MET A 1 15.83 26.16 25.40
CA MET A 1 14.45 25.67 25.44
C MET A 1 13.51 26.86 25.60
N PRO A 2 12.39 26.97 24.87
CA PRO A 2 11.42 28.03 25.15
C PRO A 2 10.82 27.75 26.53
N ALA A 3 10.71 28.80 27.36
CA ALA A 3 10.13 28.70 28.70
C ALA A 3 8.69 28.20 28.58
N GLU A 4 8.33 27.23 29.43
CA GLU A 4 7.00 26.65 29.53
C GLU A 4 5.98 27.77 29.84
N ARG A 5 4.82 27.77 29.18
CA ARG A 5 3.79 28.77 29.40
C ARG A 5 3.20 28.62 30.79
N LEU A 6 2.96 29.74 31.48
CA LEU A 6 2.29 29.73 32.77
C LEU A 6 0.84 29.27 32.63
N GLU A 7 0.37 28.41 33.52
CA GLU A 7 -1.02 28.03 33.64
C GLU A 7 -1.92 29.27 33.92
N MET A 8 -3.10 29.34 33.31
CA MET A 8 -3.99 30.50 33.45
C MET A 8 -4.42 30.75 34.91
N ARG A 9 -4.54 29.71 35.70
CA ARG A 9 -4.73 29.83 37.16
C ARG A 9 -3.63 30.69 37.82
N ARG A 10 -2.37 30.45 37.54
CA ARG A 10 -1.25 31.22 38.09
C ARG A 10 -1.24 32.65 37.56
N VAL A 11 -1.69 32.86 36.30
CA VAL A 11 -1.84 34.20 35.74
C VAL A 11 -2.91 34.98 36.52
N ARG A 12 -4.06 34.39 36.85
CA ARG A 12 -5.11 35.01 37.70
C ARG A 12 -4.57 35.38 39.06
N GLU A 13 -3.80 34.51 39.69
CA GLU A 13 -3.17 34.78 41.00
C GLU A 13 -2.18 35.96 40.93
N ILE A 14 -1.38 36.05 39.86
CA ILE A 14 -0.46 37.18 39.62
C ILE A 14 -1.23 38.50 39.52
N LEU A 15 -2.32 38.52 38.73
CA LEU A 15 -3.17 39.71 38.56
C LEU A 15 -3.80 40.11 39.91
N ARG A 16 -4.40 39.12 40.61
CA ARG A 16 -4.99 39.36 41.93
C ARG A 16 -3.98 39.93 42.94
N TYR A 17 -2.82 39.32 43.10
CA TYR A 17 -1.80 39.82 44.03
C TYR A 17 -1.28 41.18 43.66
N ARG A 18 -1.23 41.53 42.35
CA ARG A 18 -0.76 42.84 41.91
C ARG A 18 -1.81 43.93 42.13
N PHE A 19 -3.04 43.71 41.67
CA PHE A 19 -4.06 44.76 41.62
C PHE A 19 -4.88 44.87 42.92
N GLU A 20 -5.15 43.71 43.60
CA GLU A 20 -5.92 43.70 44.80
C GLU A 20 -5.03 43.92 46.06
N GLN A 21 -3.85 43.28 46.12
CA GLN A 21 -2.98 43.30 47.31
C GLN A 21 -1.76 44.23 47.14
N GLY A 22 -1.54 44.85 45.97
CA GLY A 22 -0.47 45.79 45.73
C GLY A 22 0.95 45.23 45.80
N LEU A 23 1.11 43.90 45.73
CA LEU A 23 2.43 43.27 45.97
C LEU A 23 3.44 43.54 44.87
N GLY A 24 4.70 43.60 45.28
CA GLY A 24 5.82 43.75 44.35
C GLY A 24 6.16 42.46 43.60
N HIS A 25 6.79 42.54 42.44
CA HIS A 25 7.09 41.44 41.53
C HIS A 25 7.85 40.28 42.22
N LYS A 26 8.78 40.54 43.13
CA LYS A 26 9.56 39.53 43.86
C LYS A 26 8.66 38.74 44.84
N SER A 27 7.78 39.44 45.60
CA SER A 27 6.84 38.83 46.51
C SER A 27 5.80 37.97 45.82
N ILE A 28 5.28 38.43 44.66
CA ILE A 28 4.37 37.64 43.81
C ILE A 28 5.08 36.41 43.29
N ALA A 29 6.29 36.51 42.82
CA ALA A 29 7.07 35.42 42.25
C ALA A 29 7.26 34.26 43.24
N VAL A 30 7.56 34.60 44.50
CA VAL A 30 7.69 33.61 45.58
C VAL A 30 6.36 32.88 45.85
N ARG A 31 5.23 33.63 45.89
CA ARG A 31 3.91 33.07 46.22
C ARG A 31 3.35 32.17 45.10
N VAL A 32 3.63 32.54 43.86
CA VAL A 32 3.14 31.81 42.66
C VAL A 32 4.12 30.73 42.20
N GLY A 33 5.33 30.67 42.82
CA GLY A 33 6.35 29.68 42.46
C GLY A 33 6.92 29.89 41.05
N THR A 34 7.23 31.17 40.66
CA THR A 34 7.74 31.47 39.32
C THR A 34 8.89 32.52 39.44
N ALA A 35 9.57 32.79 38.30
CA ALA A 35 10.63 33.82 38.29
C ALA A 35 10.06 35.24 38.31
N PRO A 36 10.70 36.21 38.96
CA PRO A 36 10.27 37.63 38.97
C PRO A 36 10.20 38.26 37.59
N SER A 37 11.03 37.79 36.62
CA SER A 37 10.97 38.17 35.20
C SER A 37 9.68 37.71 34.52
N THR A 38 9.20 36.51 34.85
CA THR A 38 7.95 35.96 34.32
C THR A 38 6.76 36.78 34.85
N VAL A 39 6.74 37.12 36.14
CA VAL A 39 5.70 37.98 36.74
C VAL A 39 5.67 39.35 36.04
N ARG A 40 6.83 39.95 35.84
CA ARG A 40 6.93 41.26 35.14
C ARG A 40 6.38 41.18 33.72
N GLU A 41 6.76 40.15 32.98
CA GLU A 41 6.32 39.98 31.59
C GLU A 41 4.82 39.69 31.51
N THR A 42 4.26 38.89 32.43
CA THR A 42 2.81 38.59 32.52
C THR A 42 2.02 39.88 32.80
N LEU A 43 2.46 40.70 33.75
CA LEU A 43 1.84 42.00 34.06
C LEU A 43 1.96 42.98 32.90
N ARG A 44 3.09 43.03 32.22
CA ARG A 44 3.27 43.86 31.03
C ARG A 44 2.27 43.47 29.92
N ARG A 45 2.09 42.16 29.68
CA ARG A 45 1.12 41.67 28.69
C ARG A 45 -0.31 41.99 29.11
N ALA A 46 -0.66 41.81 30.38
CA ALA A 46 -1.95 42.18 30.91
C ALA A 46 -2.27 43.68 30.72
N ALA A 47 -1.29 44.55 30.99
CA ALA A 47 -1.45 45.98 30.78
C ALA A 47 -1.68 46.34 29.28
N VAL A 48 -0.94 45.67 28.36
CA VAL A 48 -1.12 45.87 26.91
C VAL A 48 -2.47 45.32 26.42
N ALA A 49 -2.98 44.26 27.06
CA ALA A 49 -4.31 43.68 26.78
C ALA A 49 -5.46 44.43 27.48
N GLY A 50 -5.20 45.46 28.25
CA GLY A 50 -6.20 46.22 29.01
C GLY A 50 -6.84 45.38 30.16
N LEU A 51 -6.17 44.34 30.63
CA LEU A 51 -6.66 43.48 31.70
C LEU A 51 -6.30 44.05 33.08
N SER A 52 -7.32 44.16 33.95
CA SER A 52 -7.17 44.56 35.36
C SER A 52 -7.87 43.57 36.28
N TRP A 53 -7.81 43.81 37.60
CA TRP A 53 -8.51 42.97 38.56
C TRP A 53 -9.60 43.82 39.26
N PRO A 54 -10.79 43.25 39.51
CA PRO A 54 -11.26 41.91 39.17
C PRO A 54 -11.50 41.67 37.67
N LEU A 55 -11.27 40.47 37.21
CA LEU A 55 -11.60 40.05 35.86
C LEU A 55 -13.13 39.90 35.76
N GLY A 56 -13.75 40.33 34.66
CA GLY A 56 -15.15 40.13 34.42
C GLY A 56 -15.58 38.66 34.35
N ASP A 57 -16.81 38.33 34.65
CA ASP A 57 -17.35 36.97 34.67
C ASP A 57 -17.29 36.27 33.28
N ASP A 58 -17.19 37.07 32.23
CA ASP A 58 -17.06 36.66 30.83
C ASP A 58 -15.62 36.27 30.41
N VAL A 59 -14.61 36.56 31.28
CA VAL A 59 -13.22 36.26 30.99
C VAL A 59 -12.86 34.83 31.39
N SER A 60 -13.18 33.87 30.52
CA SER A 60 -12.75 32.49 30.67
C SER A 60 -11.22 32.32 30.53
N ASP A 61 -10.66 31.17 30.91
CA ASP A 61 -9.23 30.90 30.77
C ASP A 61 -8.76 30.94 29.31
N SER A 62 -9.60 30.52 28.36
CA SER A 62 -9.33 30.60 26.92
C SER A 62 -9.30 32.03 26.41
N VAL A 63 -10.19 32.90 26.91
CA VAL A 63 -10.20 34.33 26.57
C VAL A 63 -8.98 35.02 27.14
N LEU A 64 -8.62 34.71 28.40
CA LEU A 64 -7.44 35.24 29.08
C LEU A 64 -6.15 34.80 28.35
N GLU A 65 -6.06 33.55 27.96
CA GLU A 65 -4.91 33.03 27.19
C GLU A 65 -4.79 33.72 25.84
N ALA A 66 -5.89 33.86 25.09
CA ALA A 66 -5.92 34.55 23.81
C ALA A 66 -5.53 36.04 23.92
N ALA A 67 -5.94 36.70 25.00
CA ALA A 67 -5.60 38.11 25.23
C ALA A 67 -4.13 38.31 25.59
N LEU A 68 -3.56 37.44 26.43
CA LEU A 68 -2.16 37.56 26.89
C LEU A 68 -1.15 36.98 25.93
N TYR A 69 -1.53 35.94 25.20
CA TYR A 69 -0.66 35.20 24.30
C TYR A 69 -1.23 35.23 22.87
N LYS A 70 -1.59 36.41 22.36
CA LYS A 70 -1.94 36.57 20.94
C LYS A 70 -1.01 35.71 20.10
N ALA A 71 -1.60 34.82 19.33
CA ALA A 71 -1.01 33.71 18.60
C ALA A 71 0.51 33.85 18.36
N ALA A 72 1.30 32.96 18.96
CA ALA A 72 2.72 32.80 18.59
C ALA A 72 2.78 32.42 17.12
N GLY A 73 2.91 33.41 16.25
CA GLY A 73 2.91 33.20 14.79
C GLY A 73 2.98 34.48 13.99
N THR A 74 2.59 35.63 14.54
CA THR A 74 2.79 36.92 13.85
C THR A 74 4.09 37.56 14.36
N LYS A 75 5.22 37.10 13.86
CA LYS A 75 6.45 37.92 13.93
C LYS A 75 6.17 39.18 13.13
N ILE A 76 5.93 40.32 13.81
CA ILE A 76 5.89 41.64 13.23
C ILE A 76 7.26 41.81 12.58
N GLY A 77 7.32 41.87 11.23
CA GLY A 77 8.53 42.10 10.50
C GLY A 77 8.87 41.17 9.33
N HIS A 78 8.12 40.11 9.07
CA HIS A 78 8.30 39.37 7.83
C HIS A 78 7.49 40.06 6.71
N ARG A 79 8.20 40.68 5.74
CA ARG A 79 7.63 40.97 4.42
C ARG A 79 6.91 39.69 3.95
N ARG A 80 5.62 39.78 3.67
CA ARG A 80 4.89 38.70 3.02
C ARG A 80 5.37 38.68 1.56
N ALA A 81 6.37 37.84 1.29
CA ALA A 81 6.72 37.52 -0.09
C ALA A 81 5.50 36.86 -0.75
N PRO A 82 5.20 37.17 -2.02
CA PRO A 82 4.11 36.52 -2.73
C PRO A 82 4.31 35.01 -2.71
N GLU A 83 3.27 34.30 -2.28
CA GLU A 83 3.35 32.84 -2.16
C GLU A 83 3.22 32.22 -3.57
N PRO A 84 4.15 31.32 -3.97
CA PRO A 84 4.07 30.61 -5.23
C PRO A 84 2.81 29.70 -5.31
N ASP A 85 2.26 29.50 -6.51
CA ASP A 85 1.28 28.42 -6.72
C ASP A 85 1.99 27.05 -6.65
N TRP A 86 1.98 26.48 -5.46
CA TRP A 86 2.61 25.17 -5.21
C TRP A 86 2.01 24.05 -6.06
N ALA A 87 0.75 24.13 -6.46
CA ALA A 87 0.12 23.15 -7.32
C ALA A 87 0.69 23.23 -8.74
N GLN A 88 0.96 24.44 -9.25
CA GLN A 88 1.64 24.65 -10.50
C GLN A 88 3.10 24.20 -10.43
N VAL A 89 3.84 24.59 -9.41
CA VAL A 89 5.22 24.15 -9.16
C VAL A 89 5.31 22.63 -9.14
N HIS A 90 4.38 21.96 -8.48
CA HIS A 90 4.33 20.49 -8.42
C HIS A 90 4.04 19.84 -9.78
N ARG A 91 3.21 20.45 -10.61
CA ARG A 91 2.93 19.97 -11.97
C ARG A 91 4.16 20.14 -12.88
N GLU A 92 4.80 21.28 -12.82
CA GLU A 92 6.00 21.56 -13.63
C GLU A 92 7.17 20.64 -13.27
N LEU A 93 7.39 20.33 -11.98
CA LEU A 93 8.42 19.37 -11.55
C LEU A 93 8.27 17.96 -12.13
N LYS A 94 7.09 17.60 -12.63
CA LYS A 94 6.85 16.30 -13.30
C LYS A 94 7.31 16.29 -14.76
N ARG A 95 7.63 17.45 -15.32
CA ARG A 95 8.15 17.54 -16.69
C ARG A 95 9.63 17.14 -16.71
N LYS A 96 10.04 16.55 -17.82
CA LYS A 96 11.43 16.16 -18.03
C LYS A 96 12.35 17.38 -17.93
N HIS A 97 13.47 17.23 -17.24
CA HIS A 97 14.50 18.25 -17.02
C HIS A 97 14.11 19.45 -16.12
N MET A 98 12.93 19.49 -15.51
CA MET A 98 12.55 20.53 -14.56
C MET A 98 13.11 20.24 -13.16
N THR A 99 13.62 21.28 -12.50
CA THR A 99 14.15 21.22 -11.15
C THR A 99 13.55 22.33 -10.29
N LEU A 100 13.59 22.16 -8.95
CA LEU A 100 13.16 23.22 -8.03
C LEU A 100 13.99 24.50 -8.20
N GLN A 101 15.25 24.40 -8.61
CA GLN A 101 16.11 25.54 -8.88
C GLN A 101 15.57 26.38 -10.05
N ILE A 102 15.25 25.74 -11.17
CA ILE A 102 14.70 26.42 -12.36
C ILE A 102 13.39 27.16 -12.01
N LEU A 103 12.48 26.48 -11.32
CA LEU A 103 11.19 27.05 -10.91
C LEU A 103 11.35 28.17 -9.89
N TRP A 104 12.38 28.11 -9.06
CA TRP A 104 12.72 29.18 -8.16
C TRP A 104 13.32 30.38 -8.90
N ASP A 105 14.18 30.17 -9.90
CA ASP A 105 14.74 31.23 -10.75
C ASP A 105 13.64 31.99 -11.50
N GLU A 106 12.63 31.26 -12.02
CA GLU A 106 11.43 31.86 -12.64
C GLU A 106 10.62 32.68 -11.62
N TYR A 107 10.40 32.14 -10.42
CA TYR A 107 9.70 32.80 -9.34
C TYR A 107 10.42 34.11 -8.90
N ILE A 108 11.73 34.07 -8.72
CA ILE A 108 12.52 35.24 -8.34
C ILE A 108 12.57 36.28 -9.46
N GLY A 109 12.56 35.84 -10.73
CA GLY A 109 12.48 36.77 -11.87
C GLY A 109 11.18 37.58 -11.87
N LEU A 110 10.05 36.97 -11.42
CA LEU A 110 8.77 37.65 -11.28
C LEU A 110 8.64 38.43 -9.94
N HIS A 111 9.32 37.96 -8.91
CA HIS A 111 9.24 38.48 -7.54
C HIS A 111 10.64 38.66 -6.93
N PRO A 112 11.37 39.72 -7.28
CA PRO A 112 12.77 39.96 -6.80
C PRO A 112 12.90 39.96 -5.27
N ASP A 113 11.84 40.39 -4.55
CA ASP A 113 11.75 40.39 -3.08
C ASP A 113 11.16 39.08 -2.51
N GLY A 114 11.07 38.03 -3.34
CA GLY A 114 10.46 36.76 -3.02
C GLY A 114 11.25 35.89 -2.01
N TYR A 115 10.81 34.64 -1.83
CA TYR A 115 11.49 33.72 -0.92
C TYR A 115 12.88 33.35 -1.45
N ARG A 116 13.88 33.30 -0.56
CA ARG A 116 15.18 32.69 -0.88
C ARG A 116 15.03 31.19 -1.18
N TYR A 117 15.93 30.64 -1.97
CA TYR A 117 15.87 29.26 -2.47
C TYR A 117 15.61 28.20 -1.36
N SER A 118 16.37 28.24 -0.26
CA SER A 118 16.18 27.30 0.84
C SER A 118 14.76 27.38 1.43
N ARG A 119 14.24 28.60 1.64
CA ARG A 119 12.88 28.78 2.16
C ARG A 119 11.81 28.35 1.15
N TYR A 120 12.01 28.61 -0.13
CA TYR A 120 11.15 28.15 -1.21
C TYR A 120 11.06 26.63 -1.22
N CYS A 121 12.20 25.93 -1.13
CA CYS A 121 12.26 24.47 -1.04
C CYS A 121 11.55 23.93 0.21
N ASP A 122 11.73 24.56 1.38
CA ASP A 122 11.09 24.13 2.63
C ASP A 122 9.57 24.30 2.59
N LEU A 123 9.10 25.42 2.04
CA LEU A 123 7.67 25.67 1.86
C LEU A 123 7.05 24.67 0.88
N TYR A 124 7.72 24.39 -0.26
CA TYR A 124 7.28 23.38 -1.21
C TYR A 124 7.23 21.99 -0.56
N ARG A 125 8.25 21.57 0.18
CA ARG A 125 8.26 20.28 0.88
C ARG A 125 7.12 20.20 1.90
N GLY A 126 6.90 21.26 2.69
CA GLY A 126 5.81 21.35 3.65
C GLY A 126 4.42 21.28 2.99
N TRP A 127 4.27 21.85 1.80
CA TRP A 127 3.06 21.75 1.01
C TRP A 127 2.90 20.35 0.37
N ALA A 128 3.96 19.79 -0.21
CA ALA A 128 3.97 18.48 -0.84
C ALA A 128 3.63 17.34 0.15
N LEU A 129 4.06 17.48 1.42
CA LEU A 129 3.70 16.55 2.50
C LEU A 129 2.19 16.54 2.82
N LYS A 130 1.47 17.61 2.50
CA LYS A 130 0.01 17.71 2.69
C LYS A 130 -0.78 17.12 1.53
N LEU A 131 -0.12 16.88 0.38
CA LEU A 131 -0.78 16.24 -0.74
C LEU A 131 -1.12 14.79 -0.37
N PRO A 132 -2.32 14.31 -0.72
CA PRO A 132 -2.61 12.89 -0.60
C PRO A 132 -1.66 12.12 -1.52
N VAL A 133 -0.70 11.44 -0.93
CA VAL A 133 0.40 10.72 -1.61
C VAL A 133 -0.11 9.56 -2.46
N THR A 134 -1.36 9.15 -2.30
CA THR A 134 -1.94 8.01 -3.01
C THR A 134 -3.27 8.37 -3.63
N MET A 135 -3.31 8.25 -4.95
CA MET A 135 -4.56 8.16 -5.69
C MET A 135 -5.25 6.86 -5.23
N ARG A 136 -6.30 7.02 -4.41
CA ARG A 136 -7.08 5.89 -3.90
C ARG A 136 -7.80 5.25 -5.06
N GLN A 137 -7.52 3.98 -5.33
CA GLN A 137 -8.35 3.15 -6.17
C GLN A 137 -9.23 2.32 -5.24
N ASP A 138 -10.52 2.59 -5.20
CA ASP A 138 -11.49 1.71 -4.57
C ASP A 138 -11.85 0.62 -5.59
N HIS A 139 -11.80 -0.63 -5.17
CA HIS A 139 -12.17 -1.78 -5.99
C HIS A 139 -13.54 -2.27 -5.54
N ALA A 140 -14.37 -2.66 -6.51
CA ALA A 140 -15.62 -3.31 -6.20
C ALA A 140 -15.38 -4.64 -5.48
N ALA A 141 -16.30 -5.02 -4.62
CA ALA A 141 -16.27 -6.28 -3.89
C ALA A 141 -16.29 -7.45 -4.88
N GLY A 142 -15.47 -8.48 -4.63
CA GLY A 142 -15.39 -9.68 -5.47
C GLY A 142 -14.87 -9.45 -6.89
N ASP A 143 -14.46 -8.22 -7.25
CA ASP A 143 -14.07 -7.87 -8.63
C ASP A 143 -12.67 -8.39 -8.99
N LYS A 144 -11.64 -8.09 -8.17
CA LYS A 144 -10.24 -8.34 -8.52
C LYS A 144 -9.47 -9.10 -7.47
N LEU A 145 -8.72 -10.09 -7.93
CA LEU A 145 -7.65 -10.75 -7.20
C LEU A 145 -6.31 -10.39 -7.86
N PHE A 146 -5.44 -9.74 -7.12
CA PHE A 146 -4.10 -9.39 -7.54
C PHE A 146 -3.14 -10.51 -7.18
N VAL A 147 -2.34 -10.94 -8.14
CA VAL A 147 -1.45 -12.10 -7.99
C VAL A 147 -0.06 -11.81 -8.54
N ASP A 148 0.95 -12.26 -7.81
CA ASP A 148 2.35 -12.09 -8.20
C ASP A 148 3.24 -13.11 -7.48
N TYR A 149 4.48 -13.30 -7.97
CA TYR A 149 5.56 -13.87 -7.18
C TYR A 149 6.35 -12.77 -6.51
N ALA A 150 6.75 -12.99 -5.25
CA ALA A 150 7.67 -12.11 -4.56
C ALA A 150 9.02 -12.07 -5.26
N GLY A 151 9.63 -10.88 -5.35
CA GLY A 151 10.95 -10.74 -5.95
C GLY A 151 12.06 -11.46 -5.16
N ASP A 152 11.87 -11.61 -3.85
CA ASP A 152 12.80 -12.30 -2.95
C ASP A 152 12.31 -13.70 -2.61
N THR A 153 13.24 -14.62 -2.31
CA THR A 153 12.99 -16.02 -2.03
C THR A 153 13.28 -16.38 -0.58
N VAL A 154 12.76 -17.52 -0.12
CA VAL A 154 13.06 -18.10 1.20
C VAL A 154 14.06 -19.25 1.03
N THR A 155 15.17 -19.18 1.75
CA THR A 155 16.19 -20.25 1.74
C THR A 155 15.76 -21.42 2.61
N VAL A 156 15.79 -22.63 2.04
CA VAL A 156 15.48 -23.89 2.72
C VAL A 156 16.66 -24.83 2.66
N VAL A 157 17.05 -25.40 3.78
CA VAL A 157 18.11 -26.41 3.87
C VAL A 157 17.50 -27.76 3.48
N VAL A 158 17.83 -28.25 2.30
CA VAL A 158 17.29 -29.53 1.76
C VAL A 158 18.12 -30.74 2.17
N ASP A 159 19.35 -30.53 2.59
CA ASP A 159 20.23 -31.57 3.10
C ASP A 159 20.99 -31.03 4.32
N ARG A 160 20.71 -31.59 5.48
CA ARG A 160 21.31 -31.17 6.75
C ARG A 160 22.77 -31.57 6.88
N LEU A 161 23.21 -32.63 6.21
CA LEU A 161 24.60 -33.13 6.30
C LEU A 161 25.55 -32.28 5.46
N SER A 162 25.18 -32.00 4.21
CA SER A 162 25.97 -31.17 3.31
C SER A 162 25.71 -29.67 3.44
N GLY A 163 24.68 -29.26 4.15
CA GLY A 163 24.25 -27.87 4.23
C GLY A 163 23.68 -27.35 2.92
N ARG A 164 23.35 -28.22 1.96
CA ARG A 164 22.78 -27.82 0.66
C ARG A 164 21.43 -27.13 0.85
N THR A 165 21.28 -25.96 0.22
CA THR A 165 20.09 -25.15 0.25
C THR A 165 19.39 -25.10 -1.10
N ARG A 166 18.09 -24.80 -1.07
CA ARG A 166 17.27 -24.50 -2.25
C ARG A 166 16.41 -23.27 -1.96
N GLN A 167 16.17 -22.46 -2.97
CA GLN A 167 15.34 -21.28 -2.85
C GLN A 167 13.88 -21.64 -3.10
N ALA A 168 12.99 -21.19 -2.21
CA ALA A 168 11.57 -21.32 -2.35
C ALA A 168 10.98 -19.97 -2.80
N HIS A 169 10.22 -19.98 -3.88
CA HIS A 169 9.54 -18.82 -4.45
C HIS A 169 8.21 -18.61 -3.73
N LEU A 170 7.89 -17.36 -3.43
CA LEU A 170 6.70 -17.00 -2.67
C LEU A 170 5.61 -16.45 -3.61
N PHE A 171 4.56 -17.22 -3.83
CA PHE A 171 3.35 -16.76 -4.50
C PHE A 171 2.50 -15.94 -3.53
N VAL A 172 1.95 -14.82 -4.01
CA VAL A 172 1.11 -13.91 -3.23
C VAL A 172 -0.16 -13.59 -4.00
N ALA A 173 -1.31 -13.68 -3.33
CA ALA A 173 -2.60 -13.28 -3.87
C ALA A 173 -3.33 -12.37 -2.89
N VAL A 174 -3.89 -11.25 -3.36
CA VAL A 174 -4.53 -10.22 -2.53
C VAL A 174 -5.85 -9.77 -3.14
N MET A 175 -6.94 -9.84 -2.35
CA MET A 175 -8.25 -9.32 -2.75
C MET A 175 -8.25 -7.79 -2.87
N GLY A 176 -8.90 -7.27 -3.91
CA GLY A 176 -8.90 -5.86 -4.23
C GLY A 176 -9.59 -4.98 -3.19
N ALA A 177 -10.77 -5.36 -2.71
CA ALA A 177 -11.57 -4.56 -1.79
C ALA A 177 -11.11 -4.72 -0.33
N SER A 178 -11.10 -5.93 0.20
CA SER A 178 -10.75 -6.24 1.59
C SER A 178 -9.24 -6.22 1.88
N SER A 179 -8.41 -6.43 0.85
CA SER A 179 -6.99 -6.72 0.99
C SER A 179 -6.70 -8.02 1.78
N LEU A 180 -7.67 -8.95 1.86
CA LEU A 180 -7.40 -10.28 2.40
C LEU A 180 -6.32 -10.94 1.55
N SER A 181 -5.33 -11.53 2.21
CA SER A 181 -4.10 -11.97 1.55
C SER A 181 -3.88 -13.46 1.73
N TYR A 182 -3.46 -14.11 0.66
CA TYR A 182 -3.00 -15.50 0.63
C TYR A 182 -1.56 -15.51 0.12
N ALA A 183 -0.75 -16.43 0.62
CA ALA A 183 0.58 -16.69 0.09
C ALA A 183 0.98 -18.15 0.30
N HIS A 184 1.78 -18.68 -0.62
CA HIS A 184 2.25 -20.05 -0.59
C HIS A 184 3.64 -20.15 -1.23
N ALA A 185 4.55 -20.91 -0.62
CA ALA A 185 5.87 -21.14 -1.14
C ALA A 185 5.90 -22.37 -2.06
N ARG A 186 6.62 -22.25 -3.18
CA ARG A 186 6.87 -23.29 -4.17
C ARG A 186 8.35 -23.38 -4.52
N TRP A 187 8.76 -24.53 -5.08
CA TRP A 187 10.14 -24.73 -5.54
C TRP A 187 10.46 -24.05 -6.86
N SER A 188 9.45 -23.66 -7.63
CA SER A 188 9.64 -23.03 -8.94
C SER A 188 8.48 -22.09 -9.26
N GLU A 189 8.68 -21.27 -10.30
CA GLU A 189 7.66 -20.38 -10.85
C GLU A 189 7.12 -20.91 -12.19
N THR A 190 7.09 -22.23 -12.35
CA THR A 190 6.59 -22.86 -13.58
C THR A 190 5.07 -22.68 -13.73
N LEU A 191 4.56 -22.87 -14.94
CA LEU A 191 3.14 -22.75 -15.21
C LEU A 191 2.28 -23.71 -14.36
N PRO A 192 2.67 -24.99 -14.15
CA PRO A 192 1.95 -25.86 -13.22
C PRO A 192 1.89 -25.32 -11.79
N ASP A 193 3.03 -24.81 -11.26
CA ASP A 193 3.06 -24.22 -9.93
C ASP A 193 2.19 -22.97 -9.83
N TRP A 194 2.22 -22.12 -10.88
CA TRP A 194 1.38 -20.94 -10.98
C TRP A 194 -0.11 -21.28 -10.91
N ILE A 195 -0.55 -22.23 -11.72
CA ILE A 195 -1.95 -22.72 -11.76
C ILE A 195 -2.35 -23.28 -10.40
N GLU A 196 -1.52 -24.16 -9.83
CA GLU A 196 -1.79 -24.79 -8.54
C GLU A 196 -1.92 -23.76 -7.40
N CYS A 197 -1.04 -22.74 -7.38
CA CYS A 197 -1.13 -21.65 -6.41
C CYS A 197 -2.43 -20.86 -6.54
N HIS A 198 -2.91 -20.62 -7.76
CA HIS A 198 -4.19 -19.97 -7.98
C HIS A 198 -5.36 -20.80 -7.46
N ILE A 199 -5.36 -22.09 -7.75
CA ILE A 199 -6.40 -22.99 -7.27
C ILE A 199 -6.47 -22.96 -5.73
N GLN A 200 -5.33 -23.10 -5.07
CA GLN A 200 -5.25 -23.05 -3.61
C GLN A 200 -5.66 -21.68 -3.04
N ALA A 201 -5.34 -20.59 -3.75
CA ALA A 201 -5.79 -19.27 -3.35
C ALA A 201 -7.32 -19.13 -3.45
N LEU A 202 -7.94 -19.59 -4.55
CA LEU A 202 -9.38 -19.58 -4.71
C LEU A 202 -10.08 -20.44 -3.64
N GLU A 203 -9.52 -21.61 -3.33
CA GLU A 203 -10.00 -22.48 -2.23
C GLU A 203 -9.90 -21.78 -0.87
N PHE A 204 -8.79 -21.06 -0.60
CA PHE A 204 -8.63 -20.28 0.62
C PHE A 204 -9.65 -19.14 0.74
N PHE A 205 -9.97 -18.45 -0.36
CA PHE A 205 -11.00 -17.41 -0.39
C PHE A 205 -12.42 -17.98 -0.39
N GLY A 206 -12.58 -19.26 -0.69
CA GLY A 206 -13.89 -19.93 -0.75
C GLY A 206 -14.76 -19.45 -1.91
N GLY A 207 -14.15 -18.90 -2.98
CA GLY A 207 -14.84 -18.40 -4.16
C GLY A 207 -13.89 -17.79 -5.18
N ALA A 208 -14.43 -17.50 -6.37
CA ALA A 208 -13.67 -16.93 -7.49
C ALA A 208 -14.06 -15.47 -7.74
N PRO A 209 -13.08 -14.55 -7.89
CA PRO A 209 -13.32 -13.16 -8.27
C PRO A 209 -13.71 -13.05 -9.75
N ALA A 210 -14.24 -11.91 -10.16
CA ALA A 210 -14.52 -11.68 -11.56
C ALA A 210 -13.22 -11.62 -12.42
N LEU A 211 -12.15 -11.04 -11.87
CA LEU A 211 -10.90 -10.80 -12.57
C LEU A 211 -9.69 -11.30 -11.79
N LEU A 212 -8.81 -12.05 -12.45
CA LEU A 212 -7.46 -12.37 -11.99
C LEU A 212 -6.51 -11.35 -12.63
N VAL A 213 -5.74 -10.64 -11.80
CA VAL A 213 -4.87 -9.54 -12.24
C VAL A 213 -3.40 -9.88 -11.95
N PRO A 214 -2.71 -10.59 -12.88
CA PRO A 214 -1.29 -10.88 -12.74
C PRO A 214 -0.44 -9.64 -13.02
N ASP A 215 0.64 -9.44 -12.25
CA ASP A 215 1.62 -8.39 -12.54
C ASP A 215 2.66 -8.86 -13.55
N ASN A 216 2.29 -8.92 -14.84
CA ASN A 216 3.18 -9.26 -15.97
C ASN A 216 4.10 -10.48 -15.73
N ALA A 217 3.67 -11.45 -14.92
CA ALA A 217 4.40 -12.69 -14.71
C ALA A 217 4.65 -13.36 -16.06
N LYS A 218 5.92 -13.61 -16.41
CA LYS A 218 6.32 -14.24 -17.69
C LYS A 218 5.60 -15.56 -17.94
N VAL A 219 5.19 -16.24 -16.89
CA VAL A 219 4.44 -17.49 -16.92
C VAL A 219 2.99 -17.29 -17.39
N ALA A 220 2.38 -16.17 -16.98
CA ALA A 220 0.98 -15.86 -17.31
C ALA A 220 0.84 -15.18 -18.68
N ILE A 221 1.87 -14.45 -19.12
CA ILE A 221 1.81 -13.58 -20.30
C ILE A 221 2.91 -13.98 -21.30
N ILE A 222 2.51 -14.52 -22.44
CA ILE A 222 3.44 -14.94 -23.52
C ILE A 222 4.06 -13.72 -24.19
N LYS A 223 3.26 -12.66 -24.42
CA LYS A 223 3.71 -11.41 -25.02
C LYS A 223 3.04 -10.23 -24.36
N ALA A 224 3.82 -9.39 -23.71
CA ALA A 224 3.35 -8.14 -23.15
C ALA A 224 3.09 -7.14 -24.28
N CYS A 225 1.84 -6.80 -24.54
CA CYS A 225 1.42 -5.76 -25.46
C CYS A 225 0.53 -4.74 -24.75
N HIS A 226 0.62 -3.47 -25.20
CA HIS A 226 -0.15 -2.39 -24.58
C HIS A 226 -1.66 -2.50 -24.86
N PHE A 227 -2.02 -3.08 -26.00
CA PHE A 227 -3.41 -3.16 -26.47
C PHE A 227 -3.98 -4.58 -26.40
N GLU A 228 -3.17 -5.62 -26.73
CA GLU A 228 -3.57 -7.04 -26.70
C GLU A 228 -2.45 -7.90 -26.13
N PRO A 229 -2.37 -8.05 -24.79
CA PRO A 229 -1.44 -8.97 -24.19
C PRO A 229 -1.84 -10.42 -24.49
N GLN A 230 -0.89 -11.21 -25.03
CA GLN A 230 -1.13 -12.64 -25.23
C GLN A 230 -0.98 -13.37 -23.91
N VAL A 231 -2.10 -13.75 -23.31
CA VAL A 231 -2.17 -14.54 -22.08
C VAL A 231 -1.97 -16.03 -22.41
N ASN A 232 -1.31 -16.75 -21.51
CA ASN A 232 -1.13 -18.19 -21.67
C ASN A 232 -2.49 -18.91 -21.71
N ARG A 233 -2.70 -19.74 -22.72
CA ARG A 233 -3.97 -20.46 -22.96
C ARG A 233 -4.39 -21.32 -21.77
N THR A 234 -3.46 -22.05 -21.17
CA THR A 234 -3.74 -22.91 -20.00
C THR A 234 -4.19 -22.05 -18.81
N TYR A 235 -3.59 -20.86 -18.63
CA TYR A 235 -4.00 -19.95 -17.58
C TYR A 235 -5.41 -19.38 -17.85
N CYS A 236 -5.72 -19.01 -19.10
CA CYS A 236 -7.08 -18.61 -19.49
C CYS A 236 -8.09 -19.73 -19.27
N ALA A 237 -7.74 -20.98 -19.62
CA ALA A 237 -8.62 -22.13 -19.40
C ALA A 237 -8.91 -22.37 -17.92
N MET A 238 -7.90 -22.23 -17.05
CA MET A 238 -8.09 -22.30 -15.59
C MET A 238 -9.00 -21.18 -15.10
N ALA A 239 -8.75 -19.95 -15.51
CA ALA A 239 -9.58 -18.81 -15.11
C ALA A 239 -11.05 -19.01 -15.54
N ALA A 240 -11.27 -19.44 -16.80
CA ALA A 240 -12.61 -19.72 -17.33
C ALA A 240 -13.33 -20.83 -16.57
N HIS A 241 -12.61 -21.91 -16.15
CA HIS A 241 -13.16 -22.99 -15.34
C HIS A 241 -13.76 -22.47 -14.02
N TYR A 242 -13.10 -21.49 -13.39
CA TYR A 242 -13.59 -20.85 -12.18
C TYR A 242 -14.51 -19.64 -12.45
N GLY A 243 -14.88 -19.39 -13.70
CA GLY A 243 -15.74 -18.28 -14.08
C GLY A 243 -15.07 -16.91 -13.99
N SER A 244 -13.75 -16.85 -13.87
CA SER A 244 -12.95 -15.62 -13.85
C SER A 244 -12.39 -15.27 -15.22
N ALA A 245 -12.04 -14.01 -15.43
CA ALA A 245 -11.25 -13.58 -16.60
C ALA A 245 -9.86 -13.10 -16.17
N VAL A 246 -8.87 -13.22 -17.05
CA VAL A 246 -7.52 -12.73 -16.81
C VAL A 246 -7.40 -11.32 -17.35
N LEU A 247 -7.03 -10.37 -16.47
CA LEU A 247 -6.79 -8.97 -16.84
C LEU A 247 -5.33 -8.60 -16.51
N PRO A 248 -4.39 -8.74 -17.46
CA PRO A 248 -3.00 -8.36 -17.25
C PRO A 248 -2.86 -6.86 -16.98
N THR A 249 -1.94 -6.48 -16.10
CA THR A 249 -1.62 -5.07 -15.88
C THR A 249 -0.96 -4.47 -17.11
N ARG A 250 -1.36 -3.23 -17.48
CA ARG A 250 -0.81 -2.56 -18.65
C ARG A 250 0.65 -2.17 -18.44
N PRO A 251 1.57 -2.51 -19.35
CA PRO A 251 2.96 -2.11 -19.23
C PRO A 251 3.09 -0.57 -19.22
N ARG A 252 4.02 -0.06 -18.40
CA ARG A 252 4.36 1.38 -18.28
C ARG A 252 3.24 2.30 -17.77
N ARG A 253 2.19 1.77 -17.11
CA ARG A 253 1.21 2.59 -16.38
C ARG A 253 1.32 2.38 -14.87
N PRO A 254 2.22 3.08 -14.18
CA PRO A 254 2.45 2.89 -12.74
C PRO A 254 1.23 3.21 -11.88
N ARG A 255 0.27 3.98 -12.39
CA ARG A 255 -0.97 4.30 -11.66
C ARG A 255 -1.92 3.09 -11.53
N ASP A 256 -1.98 2.24 -12.55
CA ASP A 256 -2.81 1.02 -12.51
C ASP A 256 -2.21 -0.03 -11.57
N LYS A 257 -0.88 -0.01 -11.38
CA LYS A 257 -0.09 -0.90 -10.53
C LYS A 257 0.01 -0.46 -9.07
N ALA A 258 -0.10 0.84 -8.77
CA ALA A 258 0.30 1.40 -7.46
C ALA A 258 -0.38 0.72 -6.26
N LYS A 259 -1.66 0.32 -6.37
CA LYS A 259 -2.36 -0.37 -5.28
C LYS A 259 -2.01 -1.86 -5.21
N VAL A 260 -1.83 -2.50 -6.36
CA VAL A 260 -1.41 -3.91 -6.49
C VAL A 260 -0.02 -4.08 -5.89
N GLU A 261 0.95 -3.32 -6.41
CA GLU A 261 2.34 -3.33 -5.91
C GLU A 261 2.40 -3.00 -4.41
N ALA A 262 1.59 -2.04 -3.93
CA ALA A 262 1.55 -1.71 -2.52
C ALA A 262 0.97 -2.84 -1.67
N ALA A 263 -0.09 -3.51 -2.12
CA ALA A 263 -0.73 -4.60 -1.38
C ALA A 263 0.17 -5.85 -1.34
N VAL A 264 0.67 -6.28 -2.49
CA VAL A 264 1.61 -7.41 -2.60
C VAL A 264 2.89 -7.11 -1.79
N ARG A 265 3.47 -5.93 -1.93
CA ARG A 265 4.67 -5.51 -1.18
C ARG A 265 4.46 -5.47 0.34
N ILE A 266 3.26 -5.15 0.82
CA ILE A 266 2.95 -5.23 2.26
C ILE A 266 3.04 -6.69 2.74
N VAL A 267 2.47 -7.63 1.99
CA VAL A 267 2.51 -9.06 2.31
C VAL A 267 3.94 -9.59 2.25
N GLU A 268 4.67 -9.29 1.18
CA GLU A 268 6.09 -9.65 1.04
C GLU A 268 6.92 -9.18 2.23
N ARG A 269 6.86 -7.89 2.56
CA ARG A 269 7.61 -7.34 3.69
C ARG A 269 7.17 -7.94 5.02
N TRP A 270 5.87 -8.25 5.17
CA TRP A 270 5.36 -8.88 6.38
C TRP A 270 5.90 -10.28 6.55
N LEU A 271 5.90 -11.08 5.49
CA LEU A 271 6.37 -12.46 5.51
C LEU A 271 7.89 -12.54 5.54
N LEU A 272 8.57 -12.02 4.51
CA LEU A 272 10.02 -12.13 4.36
C LEU A 272 10.78 -11.47 5.51
N GLY A 273 10.29 -10.31 5.98
CA GLY A 273 10.89 -9.64 7.14
C GLY A 273 10.86 -10.48 8.43
N ARG A 274 9.83 -11.30 8.63
CA ARG A 274 9.69 -12.18 9.81
C ARG A 274 10.35 -13.55 9.64
N LEU A 275 10.45 -14.01 8.41
CA LEU A 275 11.08 -15.29 8.09
C LEU A 275 12.62 -15.18 7.99
N ARG A 276 13.21 -14.00 7.84
CA ARG A 276 14.63 -13.75 7.54
C ARG A 276 15.65 -14.42 8.47
N HIS A 277 15.29 -14.68 9.73
CA HIS A 277 16.17 -15.31 10.72
C HIS A 277 15.75 -16.74 11.07
N ARG A 278 14.75 -17.28 10.39
CA ARG A 278 14.29 -18.66 10.60
C ARG A 278 15.00 -19.60 9.65
N THR A 279 15.45 -20.74 10.15
CA THR A 279 16.00 -21.82 9.33
C THR A 279 14.88 -22.84 9.08
N PHE A 280 14.70 -23.22 7.83
CA PHE A 280 13.71 -24.19 7.40
C PHE A 280 14.39 -25.39 6.76
N TYR A 281 13.83 -26.59 7.00
CA TYR A 281 14.33 -27.85 6.50
C TYR A 281 13.39 -28.51 5.47
N SER A 282 12.23 -27.95 5.29
CA SER A 282 11.27 -28.42 4.27
C SER A 282 10.40 -27.27 3.77
N LEU A 283 9.84 -27.44 2.57
CA LEU A 283 8.85 -26.52 2.03
C LEU A 283 7.57 -26.47 2.88
N ALA A 284 7.22 -27.62 3.48
CA ALA A 284 6.07 -27.70 4.38
C ALA A 284 6.24 -26.83 5.61
N GLU A 285 7.42 -26.80 6.25
CA GLU A 285 7.71 -25.92 7.37
C GLU A 285 7.61 -24.44 6.99
N VAL A 286 8.09 -24.08 5.78
CA VAL A 286 7.92 -22.71 5.26
C VAL A 286 6.44 -22.36 5.13
N ASN A 287 5.65 -23.24 4.53
CA ASN A 287 4.24 -22.97 4.31
C ASN A 287 3.42 -22.90 5.61
N VAL A 288 3.74 -23.70 6.62
CA VAL A 288 3.15 -23.57 7.96
C VAL A 288 3.48 -22.21 8.56
N ALA A 289 4.73 -21.79 8.51
CA ALA A 289 5.13 -20.49 9.01
C ALA A 289 4.47 -19.32 8.27
N ILE A 290 4.28 -19.45 6.95
CA ILE A 290 3.55 -18.47 6.14
C ILE A 290 2.08 -18.40 6.58
N ALA A 291 1.43 -19.55 6.79
CA ALA A 291 0.03 -19.61 7.23
C ALA A 291 -0.18 -18.93 8.58
N ASP A 292 0.70 -19.15 9.56
CA ASP A 292 0.66 -18.49 10.87
C ASP A 292 0.81 -16.97 10.73
N LEU A 293 1.76 -16.51 9.92
CA LEU A 293 2.00 -15.07 9.70
C LEU A 293 0.85 -14.42 8.93
N LEU A 294 0.21 -15.14 8.01
CA LEU A 294 -0.99 -14.66 7.30
C LEU A 294 -2.19 -14.58 8.23
N HIS A 295 -2.35 -15.54 9.15
CA HIS A 295 -3.37 -15.47 10.18
C HIS A 295 -3.21 -14.18 11.01
N ASP A 296 -1.99 -13.88 11.48
CA ASP A 296 -1.72 -12.62 12.18
C ASP A 296 -2.04 -11.38 11.33
N LEU A 297 -1.66 -11.39 10.06
CA LEU A 297 -1.89 -10.27 9.15
C LEU A 297 -3.38 -10.05 8.85
N ASN A 298 -4.11 -11.14 8.60
CA ASN A 298 -5.49 -11.11 8.12
C ASN A 298 -6.51 -10.97 9.24
N ASP A 299 -6.30 -11.70 10.35
CA ASP A 299 -7.33 -11.92 11.36
C ASP A 299 -7.07 -11.10 12.65
N ARG A 300 -5.81 -10.72 12.94
CA ARG A 300 -5.47 -9.97 14.15
C ARG A 300 -5.13 -8.51 13.88
N ARG A 301 -4.49 -8.20 12.74
CA ARG A 301 -4.04 -6.86 12.43
C ARG A 301 -5.16 -5.98 11.89
N VAL A 302 -5.56 -5.00 12.67
CA VAL A 302 -6.55 -4.00 12.29
C VAL A 302 -6.00 -3.04 11.24
N LEU A 303 -6.78 -2.78 10.19
CA LEU A 303 -6.52 -1.75 9.20
C LEU A 303 -6.82 -0.39 9.81
N ARG A 304 -5.79 0.42 10.08
CA ARG A 304 -5.88 1.72 10.78
C ARG A 304 -6.98 2.65 10.25
N ARG A 305 -7.28 2.54 8.98
CA ARG A 305 -8.22 3.43 8.30
C ARG A 305 -9.68 3.08 8.55
N VAL A 306 -10.00 1.78 8.56
CA VAL A 306 -11.38 1.25 8.64
C VAL A 306 -11.70 0.72 10.04
N GLY A 307 -10.70 0.52 10.89
CA GLY A 307 -10.89 0.04 12.25
C GLY A 307 -11.22 -1.46 12.38
N VAL A 308 -11.18 -2.21 11.26
CA VAL A 308 -11.48 -3.65 11.21
C VAL A 308 -10.31 -4.44 10.61
N THR A 309 -10.31 -5.76 10.80
CA THR A 309 -9.32 -6.66 10.20
C THR A 309 -9.62 -6.92 8.71
N ARG A 310 -8.62 -7.47 7.98
CA ARG A 310 -8.82 -7.87 6.58
C ARG A 310 -9.88 -8.97 6.46
N ARG A 311 -9.90 -9.90 7.41
CA ARG A 311 -10.89 -10.99 7.45
C ARG A 311 -12.30 -10.43 7.64
N GLN A 312 -12.51 -9.55 8.60
CA GLN A 312 -13.81 -8.91 8.83
C GLN A 312 -14.29 -8.17 7.58
N LEU A 313 -13.40 -7.39 6.96
CA LEU A 313 -13.73 -6.65 5.74
C LEU A 313 -14.03 -7.59 4.56
N PHE A 314 -13.35 -8.73 4.48
CA PHE A 314 -13.60 -9.73 3.46
C PHE A 314 -14.99 -10.39 3.65
N GLU A 315 -15.34 -10.81 4.86
CA GLU A 315 -16.64 -11.38 5.17
C GLU A 315 -17.79 -10.41 4.87
N GLU A 316 -17.56 -9.13 5.13
CA GLU A 316 -18.55 -8.07 4.90
C GLU A 316 -18.72 -7.72 3.41
N LEU A 317 -17.62 -7.63 2.66
CA LEU A 317 -17.64 -7.11 1.28
C LEU A 317 -17.45 -8.19 0.23
N ASP A 318 -16.29 -8.89 0.26
CA ASP A 318 -15.87 -9.73 -0.87
C ASP A 318 -16.60 -11.06 -0.91
N ARG A 319 -16.81 -11.73 0.24
CA ARG A 319 -17.33 -13.10 0.32
C ARG A 319 -18.65 -13.30 -0.42
N THR A 320 -19.57 -12.38 -0.25
CA THR A 320 -20.91 -12.44 -0.87
C THR A 320 -20.88 -12.15 -2.37
N ALA A 321 -19.85 -11.46 -2.83
CA ALA A 321 -19.68 -11.06 -4.23
C ALA A 321 -18.82 -12.06 -5.03
N LEU A 322 -18.12 -12.99 -4.36
CA LEU A 322 -17.38 -14.06 -5.04
C LEU A 322 -18.32 -15.08 -5.68
N ARG A 323 -17.92 -15.61 -6.82
CA ARG A 323 -18.61 -16.72 -7.49
C ARG A 323 -18.31 -18.01 -6.75
N PRO A 324 -19.29 -18.92 -6.62
CA PRO A 324 -19.05 -20.23 -6.02
C PRO A 324 -18.03 -21.03 -6.84
N LEU A 325 -17.19 -21.78 -6.15
CA LEU A 325 -16.25 -22.67 -6.82
C LEU A 325 -17.00 -23.85 -7.46
N PRO A 326 -16.56 -24.32 -8.64
CA PRO A 326 -17.08 -25.55 -9.22
C PRO A 326 -16.78 -26.73 -8.32
N VAL A 327 -17.61 -27.77 -8.39
CA VAL A 327 -17.45 -29.03 -7.62
C VAL A 327 -16.13 -29.72 -7.99
N GLU A 328 -15.81 -29.73 -9.28
CA GLU A 328 -14.58 -30.32 -9.77
C GLU A 328 -13.44 -29.30 -9.76
N ARG A 329 -12.32 -29.71 -9.18
CA ARG A 329 -11.09 -28.95 -9.20
C ARG A 329 -10.51 -28.88 -10.61
N TYR A 330 -10.00 -27.75 -11.05
CA TYR A 330 -9.32 -27.66 -12.34
C TYR A 330 -8.11 -28.59 -12.39
N VAL A 331 -8.04 -29.39 -13.45
CA VAL A 331 -6.90 -30.27 -13.73
C VAL A 331 -6.00 -29.58 -14.75
N PHE A 332 -4.73 -29.39 -14.38
CA PHE A 332 -3.72 -28.82 -15.27
C PHE A 332 -3.67 -29.58 -16.60
N ALA A 333 -3.66 -28.87 -17.71
CA ALA A 333 -3.53 -29.43 -19.04
C ALA A 333 -2.51 -28.66 -19.88
N GLU A 334 -1.68 -29.39 -20.60
CA GLU A 334 -0.86 -28.84 -21.67
C GLU A 334 -1.63 -28.82 -22.97
N TRP A 335 -1.39 -27.79 -23.77
CA TRP A 335 -1.95 -27.66 -25.12
C TRP A 335 -0.85 -27.81 -26.15
N ARG A 336 -1.03 -28.75 -27.09
CA ARG A 336 -0.10 -28.99 -28.20
C ARG A 336 -0.86 -29.02 -29.52
N ILE A 337 -0.34 -28.33 -30.51
CA ILE A 337 -0.81 -28.43 -31.88
C ILE A 337 -0.05 -29.54 -32.56
N ARG A 338 -0.77 -30.48 -33.19
CA ARG A 338 -0.22 -31.61 -33.93
C ARG A 338 -0.97 -31.77 -35.26
N ARG A 339 -0.33 -32.38 -36.21
CA ARG A 339 -0.96 -32.71 -37.49
C ARG A 339 -1.33 -34.19 -37.51
N ALA A 340 -2.57 -34.47 -37.89
CA ALA A 340 -3.01 -35.82 -38.07
C ALA A 340 -2.35 -36.46 -39.29
N GLY A 341 -1.85 -37.66 -39.16
CA GLY A 341 -1.30 -38.48 -40.23
C GLY A 341 -2.34 -38.89 -41.27
N LEU A 342 -1.86 -39.44 -42.41
CA LEU A 342 -2.73 -40.05 -43.40
C LEU A 342 -3.48 -41.29 -42.88
N ASP A 343 -2.89 -41.92 -41.87
CA ASP A 343 -3.40 -43.06 -41.16
C ASP A 343 -4.37 -42.68 -40.01
N TYR A 344 -4.81 -41.41 -39.99
CA TYR A 344 -5.74 -40.86 -38.99
C TYR A 344 -5.21 -40.92 -37.55
N HIS A 345 -3.87 -40.91 -37.37
CA HIS A 345 -3.28 -40.92 -36.06
C HIS A 345 -2.56 -39.59 -35.77
N VAL A 346 -2.60 -39.22 -34.50
CA VAL A 346 -1.83 -38.08 -33.94
C VAL A 346 -0.85 -38.64 -32.92
N GLU A 347 0.41 -38.35 -33.10
CA GLU A 347 1.46 -38.71 -32.15
C GLU A 347 1.59 -37.67 -31.02
N ILE A 348 1.42 -38.16 -29.76
CA ILE A 348 1.67 -37.41 -28.52
C ILE A 348 2.59 -38.27 -27.65
N GLU A 349 3.79 -37.77 -27.35
CA GLU A 349 4.77 -38.42 -26.46
C GLU A 349 5.02 -39.89 -26.80
N ARG A 350 5.19 -40.18 -28.09
CA ARG A 350 5.38 -41.52 -28.66
C ARG A 350 4.16 -42.46 -28.56
N HIS A 351 2.98 -41.94 -28.19
CA HIS A 351 1.72 -42.63 -28.24
C HIS A 351 0.89 -42.15 -29.43
N TYR A 352 0.24 -43.05 -30.10
CA TYR A 352 -0.59 -42.78 -31.27
C TYR A 352 -2.06 -42.84 -30.89
N TYR A 353 -2.77 -41.75 -31.19
CA TYR A 353 -4.20 -41.61 -30.92
C TYR A 353 -4.95 -41.47 -32.22
N SER A 354 -5.96 -42.33 -32.46
CA SER A 354 -6.78 -42.24 -33.64
C SER A 354 -7.74 -41.06 -33.54
N VAL A 355 -7.89 -40.34 -34.64
CA VAL A 355 -8.81 -39.22 -34.78
C VAL A 355 -9.78 -39.51 -35.96
N PRO A 356 -10.99 -38.92 -36.00
CA PRO A 356 -11.89 -39.12 -37.12
C PRO A 356 -11.20 -38.80 -38.49
N TYR A 357 -11.49 -39.62 -39.49
CA TYR A 357 -10.86 -39.55 -40.83
C TYR A 357 -10.91 -38.14 -41.49
N ARG A 358 -11.94 -37.36 -41.16
CA ARG A 358 -12.11 -35.98 -41.65
C ARG A 358 -10.98 -35.02 -41.24
N PHE A 359 -10.21 -35.36 -40.22
CA PHE A 359 -9.07 -34.59 -39.73
C PHE A 359 -7.75 -35.04 -40.33
N ALA A 360 -7.75 -35.98 -41.28
CA ALA A 360 -6.55 -36.44 -41.96
C ALA A 360 -5.80 -35.21 -42.58
N ARG A 361 -4.51 -35.08 -42.26
CA ARG A 361 -3.65 -33.98 -42.66
C ARG A 361 -4.02 -32.59 -42.06
N GLU A 362 -5.07 -32.49 -41.25
CA GLU A 362 -5.46 -31.27 -40.57
C GLU A 362 -4.62 -31.09 -39.29
N GLN A 363 -4.53 -29.83 -38.87
CA GLN A 363 -3.98 -29.49 -37.56
C GLN A 363 -5.08 -29.68 -36.50
N VAL A 364 -4.77 -30.43 -35.48
CA VAL A 364 -5.63 -30.64 -34.33
C VAL A 364 -4.95 -30.13 -33.08
N GLU A 365 -5.72 -29.61 -32.18
CA GLU A 365 -5.24 -29.17 -30.87
C GLU A 365 -5.47 -30.32 -29.88
N ALA A 366 -4.38 -30.75 -29.22
CA ALA A 366 -4.42 -31.75 -28.17
C ALA A 366 -4.35 -31.06 -26.80
N ARG A 367 -5.39 -31.29 -25.98
CA ARG A 367 -5.42 -30.97 -24.55
C ARG A 367 -4.99 -32.20 -23.79
N ILE A 368 -3.79 -32.12 -23.16
CA ILE A 368 -3.14 -33.25 -22.50
C ILE A 368 -3.16 -32.99 -20.99
N THR A 369 -3.79 -33.89 -20.25
CA THR A 369 -3.72 -33.95 -18.78
C THR A 369 -2.89 -35.16 -18.36
N ALA A 370 -2.69 -35.35 -17.04
CA ALA A 370 -1.98 -36.52 -16.55
C ALA A 370 -2.65 -37.84 -16.96
N ASN A 371 -3.97 -37.85 -17.18
CA ASN A 371 -4.76 -39.08 -17.38
C ASN A 371 -5.53 -39.12 -18.71
N THR A 372 -5.64 -37.99 -19.41
CA THR A 372 -6.48 -37.89 -20.62
C THR A 372 -5.82 -37.04 -21.70
N CYS A 373 -6.09 -37.42 -22.96
CA CYS A 373 -5.74 -36.61 -24.12
C CYS A 373 -7.03 -36.38 -24.93
N VAL A 374 -7.41 -35.12 -25.09
CA VAL A 374 -8.62 -34.72 -25.84
C VAL A 374 -8.19 -33.88 -27.04
N PHE A 375 -8.76 -34.18 -28.22
CA PHE A 375 -8.49 -33.46 -29.46
C PHE A 375 -9.68 -32.56 -29.83
N HIS A 376 -9.34 -31.32 -30.26
CA HIS A 376 -10.29 -30.30 -30.69
C HIS A 376 -10.02 -29.85 -32.10
#